data_6fbccf38f4fcf73a4b79b2008cb6cb6d
#
_entry.id   6fbccf38f4fcf73a4b79b2008cb6cb6d
#
_cell.length_a   1.000
_cell.length_b   1.000
_cell.length_c   1.000
_cell.angle_alpha   90.00
_cell.angle_beta   90.00
_cell.angle_gamma   90.00
#
_symmetry.space_group_name_H-M   'P 1'
#
loop_
_entity.id
_entity.type
_entity.pdbx_description
1 polymer ?
#
loop_
_entity_poly.entity_id
_entity_poly.type
_entity_poly.pdbx_seq_one_letter_code
_entity_poly.pdbx_strand_id
1 'polypeptide(L)'
;MKKTLLSVLAASLVLGNSAPTSAVSNPFADVPADHWAYDAVAQLAADGVIEGYGDGTYRGDQEITRYEMAQMIARAMTRGAKGTDKALIDKLAAEFADELNNLGVRVASLEKRVDNVKWLGRLRYRYNSKKHEGEPSANVNQVLLRLEPNVKINEHWTGKARIDYRTDMNSAANTTTSTLDRVYAQGIYGDTVINLGKLWYPTQADYGLVLDGSINGGQVSFGKDVKVSLAIGRYNLNTYRDFGAAAGGADTVSYQAIEIYNDRTQKFTWGVGYHHLKNDRYLQNLYGNDDANIWAAGIGYKFTPNISLTAAYAKNTSGDIAGKYRQAYIFALNYKGARANDAGSFGVTVNYRHFGQYATLHPTYDIVSMIDNTRTIKGWEVGFSYTFAKNIVGSAYYFRGKSVNDTGDKDYNNIFTEVNFFF
;
A
#
# COMPACT_ATOMS: atom_id res chain seq x y z
N MET A 1 -42.67 -11.59 -4.75
CA MET A 1 -41.70 -11.47 -5.82
C MET A 1 -40.37 -11.08 -5.22
N LYS A 2 -39.70 -12.00 -4.54
CA LYS A 2 -38.37 -11.80 -3.93
C LYS A 2 -37.68 -13.16 -3.85
N LYS A 3 -37.15 -13.70 -4.94
CA LYS A 3 -36.32 -14.92 -4.98
C LYS A 3 -35.73 -15.13 -6.38
N THR A 4 -34.90 -14.25 -6.89
CA THR A 4 -34.18 -14.51 -8.17
C THR A 4 -32.93 -13.65 -8.35
N LEU A 5 -32.14 -13.43 -7.28
CA LEU A 5 -30.86 -12.72 -7.42
C LEU A 5 -29.68 -13.38 -6.70
N LEU A 6 -29.82 -14.64 -6.26
CA LEU A 6 -28.77 -15.40 -5.58
C LEU A 6 -28.25 -16.61 -6.35
N SER A 7 -28.64 -16.80 -7.58
CA SER A 7 -28.32 -18.02 -8.35
C SER A 7 -27.30 -17.86 -9.49
N VAL A 8 -26.65 -16.70 -9.62
CA VAL A 8 -25.63 -16.47 -10.69
C VAL A 8 -24.20 -16.49 -10.20
N LEU A 9 -23.94 -16.54 -8.89
CA LEU A 9 -22.58 -16.58 -8.34
C LEU A 9 -22.08 -17.99 -7.92
N ALA A 10 -22.83 -19.04 -8.14
CA ALA A 10 -22.48 -20.40 -7.70
C ALA A 10 -22.07 -21.37 -8.81
N ALA A 11 -21.94 -20.92 -10.05
CA ALA A 11 -21.69 -21.81 -11.19
C ALA A 11 -20.27 -21.83 -11.74
N SER A 12 -19.27 -21.25 -11.07
CA SER A 12 -17.87 -21.25 -11.55
C SER A 12 -16.86 -21.98 -10.67
N LEU A 13 -17.29 -22.88 -9.78
CA LEU A 13 -16.41 -23.55 -8.83
C LEU A 13 -16.54 -25.08 -8.78
N VAL A 14 -16.77 -25.74 -9.89
CA VAL A 14 -16.54 -27.19 -9.99
C VAL A 14 -16.08 -27.55 -11.40
N LEU A 15 -14.79 -27.58 -11.67
CA LEU A 15 -14.17 -28.53 -12.57
C LEU A 15 -12.80 -28.90 -12.01
N GLY A 16 -12.86 -29.88 -11.10
CA GLY A 16 -11.70 -30.61 -10.63
C GLY A 16 -11.29 -31.65 -11.64
N ASN A 17 -10.02 -31.83 -11.76
CA ASN A 17 -9.23 -32.89 -12.35
C ASN A 17 -9.91 -34.21 -12.63
N SER A 18 -9.81 -34.62 -13.88
CA SER A 18 -9.51 -36.01 -14.30
C SER A 18 -8.80 -35.93 -15.64
N ALA A 19 -7.51 -36.24 -15.63
CA ALA A 19 -6.76 -36.46 -16.86
C ALA A 19 -7.09 -37.81 -17.43
N PRO A 20 -7.59 -37.91 -18.65
CA PRO A 20 -7.37 -39.09 -19.50
C PRO A 20 -6.11 -38.82 -20.34
N THR A 21 -5.19 -39.75 -20.34
CA THR A 21 -4.17 -39.90 -21.38
C THR A 21 -4.88 -40.20 -22.72
N SER A 22 -5.37 -39.17 -23.36
CA SER A 22 -5.90 -39.23 -24.72
C SER A 22 -4.78 -38.75 -25.65
N ALA A 23 -4.56 -39.45 -26.73
CA ALA A 23 -3.74 -38.96 -27.83
C ALA A 23 -4.21 -37.52 -28.15
N VAL A 24 -3.26 -36.59 -28.16
CA VAL A 24 -3.54 -35.17 -28.44
C VAL A 24 -4.10 -35.12 -29.87
N SER A 25 -5.41 -34.90 -30.01
CA SER A 25 -6.02 -34.73 -31.31
C SER A 25 -5.77 -33.31 -31.78
N ASN A 26 -5.41 -33.15 -33.06
CA ASN A 26 -5.29 -31.84 -33.66
C ASN A 26 -6.67 -31.14 -33.64
N PRO A 27 -6.82 -29.97 -33.05
CA PRO A 27 -8.10 -29.26 -32.96
C PRO A 27 -8.52 -28.62 -34.31
N PHE A 28 -7.64 -28.63 -35.32
CA PHE A 28 -7.87 -27.96 -36.59
C PHE A 28 -8.27 -28.97 -37.68
N ALA A 29 -9.41 -28.74 -38.33
CA ALA A 29 -10.00 -29.64 -39.28
C ALA A 29 -9.25 -29.67 -40.62
N ASP A 30 -8.44 -28.68 -40.92
CA ASP A 30 -7.73 -28.47 -42.19
C ASP A 30 -6.25 -28.86 -42.17
N VAL A 31 -5.76 -29.47 -41.08
CA VAL A 31 -4.40 -30.03 -40.99
C VAL A 31 -4.50 -31.56 -41.18
N PRO A 32 -4.10 -32.13 -42.36
CA PRO A 32 -4.20 -33.56 -42.58
C PRO A 32 -3.33 -34.39 -41.62
N ALA A 33 -3.83 -35.56 -41.21
CA ALA A 33 -3.14 -36.43 -40.24
C ALA A 33 -1.80 -36.99 -40.76
N ASP A 34 -1.59 -37.01 -42.05
CA ASP A 34 -0.35 -37.42 -42.73
C ASP A 34 0.62 -36.26 -43.00
N HIS A 35 0.23 -35.02 -42.67
CA HIS A 35 1.10 -33.87 -42.82
C HIS A 35 2.20 -33.88 -41.75
N TRP A 36 3.44 -33.61 -42.15
CA TRP A 36 4.62 -33.63 -41.27
C TRP A 36 4.48 -32.73 -40.04
N ALA A 37 3.70 -31.66 -40.12
CA ALA A 37 3.47 -30.72 -39.05
C ALA A 37 2.29 -31.08 -38.14
N TYR A 38 1.53 -32.16 -38.43
CA TYR A 38 0.32 -32.50 -37.69
C TYR A 38 0.53 -32.60 -36.18
N ASP A 39 1.52 -33.42 -35.78
CA ASP A 39 1.82 -33.62 -34.36
C ASP A 39 2.35 -32.34 -33.69
N ALA A 40 3.17 -31.56 -34.39
CA ALA A 40 3.70 -30.31 -33.88
C ALA A 40 2.60 -29.25 -33.67
N VAL A 41 1.67 -29.14 -34.64
CA VAL A 41 0.52 -28.23 -34.57
C VAL A 41 -0.44 -28.68 -33.48
N ALA A 42 -0.73 -29.99 -33.37
CA ALA A 42 -1.58 -30.57 -32.33
C ALA A 42 -1.00 -30.30 -30.93
N GLN A 43 0.31 -30.53 -30.75
CA GLN A 43 1.00 -30.26 -29.47
C GLN A 43 0.97 -28.79 -29.12
N LEU A 44 1.36 -27.91 -30.05
CA LEU A 44 1.38 -26.46 -29.80
C LEU A 44 -0.01 -25.88 -29.54
N ALA A 45 -1.05 -26.45 -30.13
CA ALA A 45 -2.44 -26.07 -29.87
C ALA A 45 -2.91 -26.56 -28.49
N ALA A 46 -2.56 -27.79 -28.09
CA ALA A 46 -2.87 -28.33 -26.77
C ALA A 46 -2.20 -27.52 -25.65
N ASP A 47 -0.97 -27.07 -25.87
CA ASP A 47 -0.22 -26.22 -24.95
C ASP A 47 -0.68 -24.74 -24.99
N GLY A 48 -1.66 -24.43 -25.86
CA GLY A 48 -2.19 -23.07 -26.00
C GLY A 48 -1.19 -22.07 -26.60
N VAL A 49 -0.14 -22.57 -27.27
CA VAL A 49 0.91 -21.73 -27.86
C VAL A 49 0.42 -21.12 -29.18
N ILE A 50 -0.38 -21.89 -29.92
CA ILE A 50 -1.05 -21.42 -31.15
C ILE A 50 -2.56 -21.54 -31.01
N GLU A 51 -3.27 -20.59 -31.61
CA GLU A 51 -4.72 -20.57 -31.74
C GLU A 51 -5.05 -20.51 -33.24
N GLY A 52 -5.95 -21.37 -33.69
CA GLY A 52 -6.47 -21.30 -35.07
C GLY A 52 -7.46 -20.14 -35.21
N TYR A 53 -8.12 -20.14 -36.37
CA TYR A 53 -9.20 -19.20 -36.61
C TYR A 53 -10.46 -19.60 -35.82
N GLY A 54 -11.33 -18.64 -35.55
CA GLY A 54 -12.55 -18.89 -34.76
C GLY A 54 -13.57 -19.85 -35.38
N ASP A 55 -13.31 -20.29 -36.59
CA ASP A 55 -14.09 -21.33 -37.32
C ASP A 55 -13.54 -22.76 -37.12
N GLY A 56 -12.52 -22.94 -36.28
CA GLY A 56 -11.90 -24.25 -36.02
C GLY A 56 -10.92 -24.71 -37.09
N THR A 57 -10.42 -23.80 -37.93
CA THR A 57 -9.43 -24.11 -38.98
C THR A 57 -8.06 -23.52 -38.60
N TYR A 58 -6.97 -24.14 -39.07
CA TYR A 58 -5.61 -23.62 -38.98
C TYR A 58 -5.21 -22.85 -40.25
N ARG A 59 -5.81 -23.16 -41.40
CA ARG A 59 -5.58 -22.58 -42.75
C ARG A 59 -4.13 -22.69 -43.19
N GLY A 60 -3.55 -23.87 -43.01
CA GLY A 60 -2.16 -24.16 -43.35
C GLY A 60 -1.77 -23.92 -44.82
N ASP A 61 -2.74 -23.98 -45.74
CA ASP A 61 -2.54 -23.70 -47.15
C ASP A 61 -2.66 -22.22 -47.55
N GLN A 62 -3.01 -21.35 -46.56
CA GLN A 62 -3.10 -19.92 -46.81
C GLN A 62 -1.71 -19.29 -46.65
N GLU A 63 -1.31 -18.51 -47.65
CA GLU A 63 -0.09 -17.72 -47.54
C GLU A 63 -0.22 -16.73 -46.37
N ILE A 64 0.67 -16.87 -45.36
CA ILE A 64 0.79 -15.95 -44.27
C ILE A 64 1.99 -15.03 -44.52
N THR A 65 1.85 -13.76 -44.17
CA THR A 65 2.94 -12.82 -44.28
C THR A 65 4.00 -13.10 -43.21
N ARG A 66 5.27 -12.78 -43.47
CA ARG A 66 6.33 -12.86 -42.46
C ARG A 66 5.97 -12.11 -41.18
N TYR A 67 5.19 -11.06 -41.28
CA TYR A 67 4.73 -10.25 -40.18
C TYR A 67 3.69 -10.97 -39.28
N GLU A 68 2.76 -11.72 -39.88
CA GLU A 68 1.81 -12.55 -39.14
C GLU A 68 2.52 -13.71 -38.43
N MET A 69 3.50 -14.33 -39.09
CA MET A 69 4.34 -15.37 -38.49
C MET A 69 5.12 -14.79 -37.27
N ALA A 70 5.72 -13.62 -37.40
CA ALA A 70 6.40 -12.98 -36.28
C ALA A 70 5.47 -12.66 -35.10
N GLN A 71 4.20 -12.29 -35.36
CA GLN A 71 3.20 -12.12 -34.30
C GLN A 71 2.89 -13.42 -33.57
N MET A 72 2.77 -14.54 -34.28
CA MET A 72 2.55 -15.86 -33.69
C MET A 72 3.74 -16.27 -32.83
N ILE A 73 4.96 -16.07 -33.30
CA ILE A 73 6.20 -16.36 -32.55
C ILE A 73 6.26 -15.49 -31.29
N ALA A 74 5.96 -14.20 -31.38
CA ALA A 74 5.92 -13.30 -30.24
C ALA A 74 4.92 -13.75 -29.15
N ARG A 75 3.73 -14.22 -29.56
CA ARG A 75 2.75 -14.80 -28.63
C ARG A 75 3.25 -16.08 -27.97
N ALA A 76 3.89 -16.98 -28.78
CA ALA A 76 4.47 -18.22 -28.28
C ALA A 76 5.58 -17.95 -27.23
N MET A 77 6.43 -16.92 -27.45
CA MET A 77 7.47 -16.51 -26.50
C MET A 77 6.90 -16.03 -25.17
N THR A 78 5.78 -15.31 -25.17
CA THR A 78 5.16 -14.77 -23.95
C THR A 78 4.46 -15.83 -23.10
N ARG A 79 4.05 -16.94 -23.67
CA ARG A 79 3.36 -18.05 -22.98
C ARG A 79 4.30 -19.02 -22.25
N GLY A 80 5.63 -18.85 -22.38
CA GLY A 80 6.61 -19.55 -21.56
C GLY A 80 6.79 -21.03 -21.90
N ALA A 81 6.93 -21.37 -23.17
CA ALA A 81 7.21 -22.72 -23.66
C ALA A 81 8.44 -23.36 -22.98
N LYS A 82 8.39 -24.68 -22.76
CA LYS A 82 9.44 -25.46 -22.08
C LYS A 82 9.97 -26.59 -22.98
N GLY A 83 11.20 -27.03 -22.74
CA GLY A 83 11.76 -28.20 -23.39
C GLY A 83 12.02 -28.01 -24.89
N THR A 84 11.59 -28.97 -25.72
CA THR A 84 11.75 -28.96 -27.17
C THR A 84 11.07 -27.78 -27.85
N ASP A 85 9.92 -27.34 -27.32
CA ASP A 85 9.14 -26.22 -27.88
C ASP A 85 9.90 -24.91 -27.73
N LYS A 86 10.63 -24.73 -26.64
CA LYS A 86 11.49 -23.57 -26.48
C LYS A 86 12.60 -23.50 -27.53
N ALA A 87 13.27 -24.63 -27.81
CA ALA A 87 14.33 -24.67 -28.82
C ALA A 87 13.78 -24.36 -30.24
N LEU A 88 12.57 -24.82 -30.57
CA LEU A 88 11.90 -24.50 -31.82
C LEU A 88 11.52 -23.02 -31.91
N ILE A 89 10.96 -22.47 -30.85
CA ILE A 89 10.60 -21.04 -30.77
C ILE A 89 11.85 -20.17 -30.85
N ASP A 90 12.94 -20.52 -30.15
CA ASP A 90 14.22 -19.78 -30.20
C ASP A 90 14.80 -19.79 -31.66
N LYS A 91 14.69 -20.91 -32.37
CA LYS A 91 15.11 -21.00 -33.76
C LYS A 91 14.25 -20.13 -34.70
N LEU A 92 12.93 -20.17 -34.51
CA LEU A 92 12.01 -19.33 -35.28
C LEU A 92 12.21 -17.84 -34.93
N ALA A 93 12.45 -17.51 -33.67
CA ALA A 93 12.73 -16.13 -33.25
C ALA A 93 14.02 -15.59 -33.92
N ALA A 94 15.03 -16.41 -34.11
CA ALA A 94 16.23 -16.03 -34.85
C ALA A 94 15.98 -15.77 -36.33
N GLU A 95 15.14 -16.61 -36.96
CA GLU A 95 14.77 -16.47 -38.38
C GLU A 95 13.93 -15.21 -38.66
N PHE A 96 13.06 -14.83 -37.70
CA PHE A 96 12.14 -13.69 -37.81
C PHE A 96 12.59 -12.49 -36.96
N ALA A 97 13.88 -12.39 -36.70
CA ALA A 97 14.42 -11.39 -35.78
C ALA A 97 14.08 -9.93 -36.19
N ASP A 98 14.13 -9.63 -37.48
CA ASP A 98 13.85 -8.29 -38.02
C ASP A 98 12.39 -7.93 -37.85
N GLU A 99 11.48 -8.83 -38.12
CA GLU A 99 10.04 -8.64 -37.96
C GLU A 99 9.66 -8.58 -36.49
N LEU A 100 10.28 -9.40 -35.66
CA LEU A 100 10.09 -9.37 -34.19
C LEU A 100 10.61 -8.06 -33.57
N ASN A 101 11.75 -7.55 -34.04
CA ASN A 101 12.26 -6.24 -33.62
C ASN A 101 11.31 -5.11 -34.02
N ASN A 102 10.76 -5.16 -35.21
CA ASN A 102 9.77 -4.20 -35.68
C ASN A 102 8.46 -4.30 -34.89
N LEU A 103 8.01 -5.50 -34.53
CA LEU A 103 6.90 -5.75 -33.63
C LEU A 103 7.21 -5.30 -32.22
N GLY A 104 8.39 -5.57 -31.70
CA GLY A 104 8.85 -5.16 -30.38
C GLY A 104 8.91 -3.64 -30.24
N VAL A 105 9.35 -2.92 -31.26
CA VAL A 105 9.29 -1.46 -31.31
C VAL A 105 7.83 -0.94 -31.33
N ARG A 106 6.93 -1.60 -32.02
CA ARG A 106 5.50 -1.24 -32.04
C ARG A 106 4.81 -1.61 -30.73
N VAL A 107 5.07 -2.80 -30.18
CA VAL A 107 4.55 -3.23 -28.87
C VAL A 107 5.14 -2.34 -27.79
N ALA A 108 6.45 -2.10 -27.77
CA ALA A 108 7.08 -1.18 -26.83
C ALA A 108 6.59 0.28 -26.98
N SER A 109 6.21 0.72 -28.18
CA SER A 109 5.60 2.04 -28.39
C SER A 109 4.13 2.09 -27.97
N LEU A 110 3.40 0.99 -28.10
CA LEU A 110 2.05 0.84 -27.57
C LEU A 110 2.08 0.68 -26.04
N GLU A 111 2.99 -0.13 -25.52
CA GLU A 111 3.25 -0.25 -24.08
C GLU A 111 3.67 1.09 -23.47
N LYS A 112 4.54 1.86 -24.14
CA LYS A 112 4.86 3.24 -23.72
C LYS A 112 3.65 4.17 -23.75
N ARG A 113 2.63 3.90 -24.55
CA ARG A 113 1.40 4.74 -24.64
C ARG A 113 0.27 4.22 -23.76
N VAL A 114 0.21 2.91 -23.48
CA VAL A 114 -0.85 2.28 -22.69
C VAL A 114 -0.43 2.04 -21.25
N ASP A 115 0.86 1.76 -20.99
CA ASP A 115 1.38 1.33 -19.68
C ASP A 115 2.20 2.37 -18.91
N ASN A 116 2.12 3.65 -19.27
CA ASN A 116 2.77 4.70 -18.46
C ASN A 116 2.10 4.89 -17.10
N VAL A 117 0.90 4.35 -16.89
CA VAL A 117 0.15 4.50 -15.64
C VAL A 117 -0.20 3.12 -15.07
N LYS A 118 0.48 2.74 -14.00
CA LYS A 118 0.10 1.57 -13.20
C LYS A 118 -0.88 2.00 -12.12
N TRP A 119 -2.08 1.45 -12.16
CA TRP A 119 -3.11 1.65 -11.13
C TRP A 119 -2.97 0.60 -10.04
N LEU A 120 -2.86 1.06 -8.81
CA LEU A 120 -2.99 0.26 -7.61
C LEU A 120 -4.15 0.83 -6.81
N GLY A 121 -4.74 0.02 -5.97
CA GLY A 121 -5.80 0.55 -5.14
C GLY A 121 -6.31 -0.42 -4.10
N ARG A 122 -7.31 0.03 -3.38
CA ARG A 122 -8.05 -0.82 -2.45
C ARG A 122 -9.47 -0.34 -2.25
N LEU A 123 -10.38 -1.29 -2.08
CA LEU A 123 -11.66 -1.08 -1.43
C LEU A 123 -11.52 -1.49 0.03
N ARG A 124 -12.02 -0.67 0.97
CA ARG A 124 -11.97 -0.95 2.40
C ARG A 124 -13.31 -0.68 3.05
N TYR A 125 -13.77 -1.63 3.83
CA TYR A 125 -14.82 -1.41 4.81
C TYR A 125 -14.19 -1.31 6.19
N ARG A 126 -14.59 -0.31 6.98
CA ARG A 126 -14.07 -0.04 8.31
C ARG A 126 -15.20 0.26 9.28
N TYR A 127 -15.13 -0.38 10.45
CA TYR A 127 -15.94 -0.03 11.60
C TYR A 127 -15.02 0.33 12.77
N ASN A 128 -15.35 1.42 13.46
CA ASN A 128 -14.65 1.87 14.64
C ASN A 128 -15.66 2.32 15.69
N SER A 129 -15.55 1.81 16.92
CA SER A 129 -16.40 2.16 18.05
C SER A 129 -15.55 2.66 19.20
N LYS A 130 -15.77 3.89 19.61
CA LYS A 130 -15.05 4.61 20.64
C LYS A 130 -15.95 4.81 21.84
N LYS A 131 -15.42 4.50 23.03
CA LYS A 131 -16.11 4.78 24.28
C LYS A 131 -15.17 5.51 25.24
N HIS A 132 -15.53 6.72 25.57
CA HIS A 132 -14.85 7.57 26.55
C HIS A 132 -15.75 7.73 27.76
N GLU A 133 -15.20 7.63 28.96
CA GLU A 133 -15.94 7.78 30.20
C GLU A 133 -16.61 9.15 30.29
N GLY A 134 -17.92 9.14 30.53
CA GLY A 134 -18.75 10.36 30.62
C GLY A 134 -19.18 10.94 29.28
N GLU A 135 -18.85 10.28 28.15
CA GLU A 135 -19.26 10.71 26.81
C GLU A 135 -20.09 9.64 26.10
N PRO A 136 -21.00 10.01 25.17
CA PRO A 136 -21.68 9.07 24.30
C PRO A 136 -20.67 8.26 23.44
N SER A 137 -20.97 7.00 23.14
CA SER A 137 -20.16 6.22 22.23
C SER A 137 -20.18 6.84 20.83
N ALA A 138 -19.00 7.03 20.23
CA ALA A 138 -18.86 7.51 18.87
C ALA A 138 -18.49 6.33 17.95
N ASN A 139 -19.31 6.11 16.92
CA ASN A 139 -19.15 5.02 15.96
C ASN A 139 -18.86 5.60 14.58
N VAL A 140 -17.88 5.03 13.91
CA VAL A 140 -17.57 5.32 12.50
C VAL A 140 -17.77 4.05 11.70
N ASN A 141 -18.56 4.13 10.65
CA ASN A 141 -18.85 3.05 9.72
C ASN A 141 -18.58 3.59 8.31
N GLN A 142 -17.49 3.17 7.68
CA GLN A 142 -16.98 3.84 6.49
C GLN A 142 -16.58 2.86 5.40
N VAL A 143 -16.93 3.19 4.16
CA VAL A 143 -16.36 2.59 2.96
C VAL A 143 -15.37 3.57 2.34
N LEU A 144 -14.23 3.04 1.89
CA LEU A 144 -13.19 3.78 1.17
C LEU A 144 -12.90 3.08 -0.15
N LEU A 145 -12.97 3.83 -1.25
CA LEU A 145 -12.28 3.48 -2.50
C LEU A 145 -11.03 4.34 -2.61
N ARG A 146 -9.87 3.70 -2.69
CA ARG A 146 -8.56 4.34 -2.89
C ARG A 146 -7.99 3.97 -4.23
N LEU A 147 -7.54 4.95 -4.99
CA LEU A 147 -6.85 4.80 -6.26
C LEU A 147 -5.45 5.41 -6.14
N GLU A 148 -4.42 4.66 -6.52
CA GLU A 148 -3.02 5.07 -6.44
C GLU A 148 -2.35 4.92 -7.82
N PRO A 149 -2.55 5.88 -8.74
CA PRO A 149 -1.86 5.89 -10.03
C PRO A 149 -0.37 6.18 -9.85
N ASN A 150 0.45 5.37 -10.54
CA ASN A 150 1.89 5.56 -10.67
C ASN A 150 2.22 5.77 -12.14
N VAL A 151 2.70 6.93 -12.50
CA VAL A 151 2.98 7.34 -13.89
C VAL A 151 4.48 7.33 -14.11
N LYS A 152 4.98 6.44 -14.98
CA LYS A 152 6.40 6.44 -15.36
C LYS A 152 6.69 7.66 -16.24
N ILE A 153 7.54 8.60 -15.77
CA ILE A 153 7.95 9.80 -16.51
C ILE A 153 9.19 9.48 -17.35
N ASN A 154 10.21 8.87 -16.75
CA ASN A 154 11.42 8.39 -17.42
C ASN A 154 12.09 7.27 -16.57
N GLU A 155 13.33 6.94 -16.87
CA GLU A 155 14.07 5.86 -16.18
C GLU A 155 14.23 6.09 -14.67
N HIS A 156 14.32 7.36 -14.24
CA HIS A 156 14.57 7.73 -12.85
C HIS A 156 13.33 8.28 -12.15
N TRP A 157 12.39 8.88 -12.89
CA TRP A 157 11.26 9.61 -12.31
C TRP A 157 9.92 8.93 -12.51
N THR A 158 9.14 8.90 -11.44
CA THR A 158 7.75 8.41 -11.41
C THR A 158 6.86 9.46 -10.76
N GLY A 159 5.77 9.84 -11.41
CA GLY A 159 4.68 10.59 -10.80
C GLY A 159 3.80 9.65 -9.97
N LYS A 160 3.46 10.05 -8.77
CA LYS A 160 2.62 9.28 -7.85
C LYS A 160 1.47 10.13 -7.32
N ALA A 161 0.28 9.56 -7.28
CA ALA A 161 -0.85 10.21 -6.65
C ALA A 161 -1.66 9.22 -5.79
N ARG A 162 -2.52 9.76 -4.92
CA ARG A 162 -3.51 9.00 -4.17
C ARG A 162 -4.81 9.79 -4.12
N ILE A 163 -5.86 9.17 -4.59
CA ILE A 163 -7.22 9.70 -4.56
C ILE A 163 -8.04 8.80 -3.67
N ASP A 164 -8.65 9.37 -2.64
CA ASP A 164 -9.50 8.67 -1.71
C ASP A 164 -10.95 9.17 -1.83
N TYR A 165 -11.87 8.25 -2.05
CA TYR A 165 -13.32 8.46 -1.95
C TYR A 165 -13.82 7.77 -0.69
N ARG A 166 -14.32 8.54 0.29
CA ARG A 166 -14.82 8.03 1.57
C ARG A 166 -16.31 8.32 1.70
N THR A 167 -17.07 7.27 2.05
CA THR A 167 -18.50 7.38 2.34
C THR A 167 -18.74 6.96 3.78
N ASP A 168 -19.37 7.82 4.57
CA ASP A 168 -19.85 7.49 5.90
C ASP A 168 -21.19 6.74 5.77
N MET A 169 -21.23 5.52 6.29
CA MET A 169 -22.40 4.65 6.23
C MET A 169 -23.38 4.90 7.38
N ASN A 170 -23.02 5.71 8.38
CA ASN A 170 -23.93 6.10 9.46
C ASN A 170 -24.80 7.31 9.09
N SER A 171 -24.43 8.05 8.06
CA SER A 171 -25.16 9.24 7.63
C SER A 171 -26.23 8.89 6.60
N ALA A 172 -27.48 9.21 6.88
CA ALA A 172 -28.57 9.13 5.89
C ALA A 172 -28.37 10.09 4.69
N ALA A 173 -27.52 11.08 4.82
CA ALA A 173 -27.22 12.06 3.79
C ALA A 173 -26.22 11.59 2.73
N ASN A 174 -25.73 10.34 2.77
CA ASN A 174 -24.78 9.78 1.82
C ASN A 174 -23.59 10.72 1.49
N THR A 175 -23.00 11.30 2.53
CA THR A 175 -21.88 12.23 2.33
C THR A 175 -20.63 11.49 1.88
N THR A 176 -20.35 11.57 0.59
CA THR A 176 -19.09 11.08 0.03
C THR A 176 -18.10 12.23 -0.04
N THR A 177 -16.93 12.06 0.55
CA THR A 177 -15.82 13.01 0.43
C THR A 177 -14.77 12.45 -0.52
N SER A 178 -14.28 13.30 -1.43
CA SER A 178 -13.16 13.00 -2.30
C SER A 178 -11.95 13.84 -1.89
N THR A 179 -10.78 13.22 -1.80
CA THR A 179 -9.55 13.93 -1.45
C THR A 179 -8.39 13.49 -2.32
N LEU A 180 -7.65 14.46 -2.85
CA LEU A 180 -6.33 14.21 -3.40
C LEU A 180 -5.33 14.25 -2.24
N ASP A 181 -5.10 13.06 -1.66
CA ASP A 181 -4.28 12.91 -0.45
C ASP A 181 -2.80 13.16 -0.72
N ARG A 182 -2.31 12.73 -1.89
CA ARG A 182 -0.91 12.85 -2.31
C ARG A 182 -0.82 13.12 -3.80
N VAL A 183 0.16 13.92 -4.20
CA VAL A 183 0.58 14.10 -5.60
C VAL A 183 2.03 14.60 -5.60
N TYR A 184 2.95 13.78 -6.06
CA TYR A 184 4.38 14.10 -6.04
C TYR A 184 5.15 13.34 -7.12
N ALA A 185 6.31 13.88 -7.46
CA ALA A 185 7.31 13.20 -8.30
C ALA A 185 8.35 12.53 -7.41
N GLN A 186 8.67 11.26 -7.71
CA GLN A 186 9.74 10.50 -7.07
C GLN A 186 10.84 10.23 -8.07
N GLY A 187 12.07 10.66 -7.75
CA GLY A 187 13.30 10.33 -8.48
C GLY A 187 14.15 9.32 -7.71
N ILE A 188 14.73 8.34 -8.42
CA ILE A 188 15.61 7.32 -7.84
C ILE A 188 16.92 7.30 -8.60
N TYR A 189 18.04 7.52 -7.89
CA TYR A 189 19.41 7.54 -8.40
C TYR A 189 20.30 6.70 -7.49
N GLY A 190 20.46 5.42 -7.82
CA GLY A 190 21.14 4.46 -6.94
C GLY A 190 20.45 4.35 -5.57
N ASP A 191 21.21 4.64 -4.51
CA ASP A 191 20.69 4.62 -3.13
C ASP A 191 20.04 5.95 -2.70
N THR A 192 19.91 6.92 -3.63
CA THR A 192 19.29 8.22 -3.35
C THR A 192 17.88 8.27 -3.89
N VAL A 193 16.92 8.66 -3.05
CA VAL A 193 15.51 8.89 -3.40
C VAL A 193 15.18 10.35 -3.15
N ILE A 194 14.57 11.00 -4.13
CA ILE A 194 14.11 12.39 -4.08
C ILE A 194 12.60 12.39 -4.28
N ASN A 195 11.86 13.03 -3.39
CA ASN A 195 10.42 13.22 -3.50
C ASN A 195 10.10 14.72 -3.51
N LEU A 196 9.25 15.19 -4.44
CA LEU A 196 8.88 16.59 -4.60
C LEU A 196 7.37 16.73 -4.84
N GLY A 197 6.67 17.51 -4.03
CA GLY A 197 5.24 17.79 -4.15
C GLY A 197 4.47 17.63 -2.84
N LYS A 198 3.20 17.24 -2.91
CA LYS A 198 2.43 16.79 -1.74
C LYS A 198 2.74 15.31 -1.51
N LEU A 199 3.77 15.05 -0.74
CA LEU A 199 4.35 13.72 -0.59
C LEU A 199 3.95 13.07 0.74
N TRP A 200 3.87 11.75 0.75
CA TRP A 200 3.72 10.98 1.97
C TRP A 200 5.06 10.86 2.67
N TYR A 201 5.08 11.26 3.93
CA TYR A 201 6.27 11.26 4.76
C TYR A 201 6.00 10.52 6.08
N PRO A 202 6.09 9.18 6.10
CA PRO A 202 6.12 8.42 7.34
C PRO A 202 7.51 8.51 7.95
N THR A 203 7.60 8.95 9.21
CA THR A 203 8.88 9.01 9.92
C THR A 203 9.47 7.61 10.11
N GLN A 204 10.70 7.44 9.66
CA GLN A 204 11.37 6.12 9.63
C GLN A 204 12.12 5.84 10.93
N ALA A 205 12.73 6.86 11.52
CA ALA A 205 13.57 6.72 12.71
C ALA A 205 12.80 6.18 13.92
N ASP A 206 11.50 6.51 14.02
CA ASP A 206 10.64 6.27 15.17
C ASP A 206 9.44 5.33 14.86
N TYR A 207 9.50 4.61 13.74
CA TYR A 207 8.42 3.72 13.29
C TYR A 207 7.07 4.43 13.06
N GLY A 208 7.10 5.67 12.58
CA GLY A 208 5.91 6.46 12.34
C GLY A 208 5.22 6.98 13.60
N LEU A 209 5.94 7.08 14.71
CA LEU A 209 5.40 7.59 15.96
C LEU A 209 5.10 9.08 15.89
N VAL A 210 5.98 9.87 15.26
CA VAL A 210 5.78 11.32 15.15
C VAL A 210 4.84 11.65 14.01
N LEU A 211 5.10 11.14 12.80
CA LEU A 211 4.33 11.49 11.62
C LEU A 211 4.19 10.31 10.64
N ASP A 212 2.96 10.04 10.24
CA ASP A 212 2.58 9.26 9.05
C ASP A 212 1.53 10.06 8.27
N GLY A 213 1.96 11.12 7.63
CA GLY A 213 1.09 12.07 6.95
C GLY A 213 1.72 12.63 5.70
N SER A 214 0.99 13.56 5.06
CA SER A 214 1.49 14.25 3.87
C SER A 214 2.11 15.58 4.24
N ILE A 215 3.26 15.90 3.65
CA ILE A 215 3.87 17.23 3.68
C ILE A 215 3.90 17.81 2.27
N ASN A 216 3.79 19.12 2.16
CA ASN A 216 3.91 19.84 0.88
C ASN A 216 5.32 20.40 0.77
N GLY A 217 6.18 19.76 -0.01
CA GLY A 217 7.58 20.17 -0.09
C GLY A 217 8.47 19.15 -0.76
N GLY A 218 9.64 18.94 -0.19
CA GLY A 218 10.65 18.02 -0.70
C GLY A 218 11.25 17.13 0.37
N GLN A 219 11.67 15.96 -0.05
CA GLN A 219 12.44 15.01 0.75
C GLN A 219 13.58 14.47 -0.10
N VAL A 220 14.74 14.31 0.49
CA VAL A 220 15.83 13.50 -0.05
C VAL A 220 16.25 12.48 0.99
N SER A 221 16.40 11.23 0.58
CA SER A 221 16.99 10.18 1.41
C SER A 221 18.11 9.49 0.65
N PHE A 222 19.21 9.20 1.32
CA PHE A 222 20.39 8.57 0.75
C PHE A 222 21.10 7.66 1.75
N GLY A 223 21.94 6.78 1.24
CA GLY A 223 22.68 5.79 2.02
C GLY A 223 22.12 4.38 1.85
N LYS A 224 22.95 3.40 2.05
CA LYS A 224 22.65 1.97 1.83
C LYS A 224 22.20 1.29 3.12
N ASP A 225 23.14 0.92 3.98
CA ASP A 225 22.87 0.22 5.24
C ASP A 225 22.36 1.16 6.33
N VAL A 226 22.90 2.36 6.36
CA VAL A 226 22.42 3.48 7.16
C VAL A 226 21.93 4.57 6.20
N LYS A 227 20.70 4.99 6.40
CA LYS A 227 20.03 6.01 5.58
C LYS A 227 19.92 7.30 6.35
N VAL A 228 20.15 8.40 5.64
CA VAL A 228 19.85 9.76 6.09
C VAL A 228 18.67 10.27 5.28
N SER A 229 17.66 10.79 5.93
CA SER A 229 16.51 11.45 5.30
C SER A 229 16.41 12.89 5.76
N LEU A 230 16.32 13.80 4.81
CA LEU A 230 16.10 15.22 5.04
C LEU A 230 14.78 15.61 4.41
N ALA A 231 13.92 16.29 5.14
CA ALA A 231 12.64 16.77 4.65
C ALA A 231 12.44 18.25 5.00
N ILE A 232 11.86 18.97 4.04
CA ILE A 232 11.49 20.37 4.23
C ILE A 232 10.17 20.64 3.51
N GLY A 233 9.27 21.38 4.15
CA GLY A 233 8.00 21.72 3.53
C GLY A 233 7.04 22.38 4.49
N ARG A 234 5.76 22.23 4.18
CA ARG A 234 4.66 22.70 5.01
C ARG A 234 3.79 21.50 5.43
N TYR A 235 3.41 21.47 6.69
CA TYR A 235 2.50 20.49 7.26
C TYR A 235 1.19 21.17 7.65
N ASN A 236 0.05 20.56 7.27
CA ASN A 236 -1.25 21.05 7.70
C ASN A 236 -1.65 20.35 8.97
N LEU A 237 -1.70 21.09 10.07
CA LEU A 237 -2.05 20.59 11.40
C LEU A 237 -3.51 20.16 11.50
N ASN A 238 -4.41 20.74 10.71
CA ASN A 238 -5.84 20.40 10.76
C ASN A 238 -6.18 19.13 9.95
N THR A 239 -5.24 18.59 9.17
CA THR A 239 -5.52 17.39 8.36
C THR A 239 -5.94 16.20 9.25
N TYR A 240 -5.42 16.12 10.46
CA TYR A 240 -5.62 14.99 11.37
C TYR A 240 -5.96 15.38 12.80
N ARG A 241 -5.86 16.65 13.12
CA ARG A 241 -6.24 17.22 14.42
C ARG A 241 -7.16 18.39 14.14
N ASP A 242 -8.36 18.33 14.66
CA ASP A 242 -9.21 19.50 14.71
C ASP A 242 -8.71 20.38 15.85
N PHE A 243 -7.70 21.20 15.57
CA PHE A 243 -7.24 22.19 16.51
C PHE A 243 -8.23 23.35 16.65
N GLY A 244 -9.40 23.23 16.01
CA GLY A 244 -10.54 24.10 16.17
C GLY A 244 -10.33 25.52 15.63
N ALA A 245 -11.41 26.24 15.57
CA ALA A 245 -11.47 27.64 15.18
C ALA A 245 -10.65 28.60 16.08
N ALA A 246 -10.06 28.10 17.15
CA ALA A 246 -9.22 28.88 18.07
C ALA A 246 -7.89 29.36 17.43
N ALA A 247 -7.49 28.79 16.31
CA ALA A 247 -6.20 29.10 15.69
C ALA A 247 -6.22 30.23 14.65
N GLY A 248 -7.33 30.94 14.48
CA GLY A 248 -7.37 32.13 13.61
C GLY A 248 -7.01 31.87 12.14
N GLY A 249 -7.23 30.67 11.61
CA GLY A 249 -7.11 30.35 10.18
C GLY A 249 -5.71 30.03 9.64
N ALA A 250 -4.68 29.94 10.47
CA ALA A 250 -3.34 29.55 10.02
C ALA A 250 -3.07 28.06 10.26
N ASP A 251 -3.62 27.20 9.40
CA ASP A 251 -3.60 25.76 9.56
C ASP A 251 -2.26 25.10 9.17
N THR A 252 -1.32 25.87 8.63
CA THR A 252 -0.10 25.37 8.01
C THR A 252 1.13 25.84 8.74
N VAL A 253 1.99 24.90 9.13
CA VAL A 253 3.29 25.17 9.76
C VAL A 253 4.43 24.86 8.82
N SER A 254 5.56 25.57 8.94
CA SER A 254 6.83 25.14 8.35
C SER A 254 7.27 23.83 9.03
N TYR A 255 7.70 22.85 8.25
CA TYR A 255 8.16 21.56 8.74
C TYR A 255 9.53 21.25 8.19
N GLN A 256 10.44 20.84 9.06
CA GLN A 256 11.78 20.40 8.73
C GLN A 256 12.11 19.16 9.54
N ALA A 257 12.76 18.18 8.92
CA ALA A 257 13.15 16.97 9.63
C ALA A 257 14.49 16.44 9.11
N ILE A 258 15.23 15.85 10.04
CA ILE A 258 16.37 15.00 9.76
C ILE A 258 16.20 13.69 10.49
N GLU A 259 16.40 12.59 9.78
CA GLU A 259 16.33 11.24 10.32
C GLU A 259 17.56 10.44 9.89
N ILE A 260 18.09 9.64 10.80
CA ILE A 260 19.17 8.68 10.55
C ILE A 260 18.68 7.32 11.07
N TYR A 261 18.67 6.31 10.20
CA TYR A 261 18.15 4.98 10.54
C TYR A 261 18.81 3.91 9.68
N ASN A 262 18.86 2.68 10.19
CA ASN A 262 19.33 1.55 9.39
C ASN A 262 18.18 0.90 8.63
N ASP A 263 18.53 0.02 7.68
CA ASP A 263 17.54 -0.71 6.89
C ASP A 263 16.61 -1.55 7.79
N ARG A 264 15.29 -1.38 7.59
CA ARG A 264 14.25 -2.07 8.36
C ARG A 264 14.17 -3.58 8.10
N THR A 265 14.87 -4.08 7.09
CA THR A 265 14.99 -5.52 6.81
C THR A 265 15.97 -6.21 7.77
N GLN A 266 16.88 -5.48 8.40
CA GLN A 266 17.87 -6.00 9.34
C GLN A 266 17.22 -6.68 10.56
N LYS A 267 17.97 -7.59 11.20
CA LYS A 267 17.54 -8.27 12.43
C LYS A 267 17.42 -7.29 13.60
N PHE A 268 18.38 -6.40 13.75
CA PHE A 268 18.34 -5.27 14.66
C PHE A 268 18.15 -3.98 13.87
N THR A 269 17.16 -3.21 14.23
CA THR A 269 16.83 -1.95 13.58
C THR A 269 16.85 -0.82 14.60
N TRP A 270 17.30 0.36 14.17
CA TRP A 270 17.38 1.55 15.00
C TRP A 270 17.20 2.80 14.15
N GLY A 271 16.86 3.88 14.81
CA GLY A 271 16.81 5.19 14.19
C GLY A 271 16.73 6.30 15.21
N VAL A 272 17.16 7.49 14.81
CA VAL A 272 17.01 8.75 15.54
C VAL A 272 16.54 9.82 14.57
N GLY A 273 15.65 10.70 15.04
CA GLY A 273 15.06 11.77 14.25
C GLY A 273 14.91 13.06 15.06
N TYR A 274 14.94 14.15 14.34
CA TYR A 274 14.61 15.48 14.85
C TYR A 274 13.64 16.14 13.88
N HIS A 275 12.56 16.68 14.43
CA HIS A 275 11.50 17.35 13.69
C HIS A 275 11.29 18.73 14.26
N HIS A 276 11.35 19.75 13.41
CA HIS A 276 11.14 21.14 13.74
C HIS A 276 9.91 21.68 13.01
N LEU A 277 9.02 22.31 13.78
CA LEU A 277 7.86 23.00 13.27
C LEU A 277 7.93 24.47 13.67
N LYS A 278 7.54 25.37 12.78
CA LYS A 278 7.52 26.81 13.07
C LYS A 278 6.29 27.47 12.47
N ASN A 279 5.61 28.29 13.29
CA ASN A 279 4.53 29.18 12.87
C ASN A 279 4.33 30.28 13.90
N ASP A 280 4.43 31.52 13.51
CA ASP A 280 4.44 32.72 14.38
C ASP A 280 3.12 32.97 15.16
N ARG A 281 2.02 32.32 14.78
CA ARG A 281 0.71 32.50 15.43
C ARG A 281 0.18 31.24 16.10
N TYR A 282 0.29 30.13 15.40
CA TYR A 282 -0.42 28.92 15.76
C TYR A 282 0.26 28.15 16.89
N LEU A 283 1.58 27.96 16.77
CA LEU A 283 2.34 27.22 17.78
C LEU A 283 2.40 27.96 19.11
N GLN A 284 2.37 29.29 19.09
CA GLN A 284 2.34 30.09 20.31
C GLN A 284 1.09 29.83 21.16
N ASN A 285 -0.06 29.63 20.50
CA ASN A 285 -1.30 29.29 21.21
C ASN A 285 -1.34 27.84 21.70
N LEU A 286 -0.65 26.92 21.01
CA LEU A 286 -0.64 25.49 21.34
C LEU A 286 0.46 25.09 22.32
N TYR A 287 1.66 25.67 22.14
CA TYR A 287 2.86 25.24 22.84
C TYR A 287 3.47 26.34 23.70
N GLY A 288 2.87 27.51 23.73
CA GLY A 288 3.43 28.70 24.38
C GLY A 288 4.68 29.28 23.70
N ASN A 289 5.03 28.74 22.51
CA ASN A 289 6.16 29.15 21.68
C ASN A 289 5.76 29.19 20.22
N ASP A 290 6.56 29.87 19.41
CA ASP A 290 6.41 29.92 17.94
C ASP A 290 7.00 28.69 17.23
N ASP A 291 7.65 27.78 17.99
CA ASP A 291 8.27 26.57 17.46
C ASP A 291 7.92 25.30 18.28
N ALA A 292 8.05 24.15 17.64
CA ALA A 292 8.04 22.85 18.28
C ALA A 292 9.24 22.02 17.83
N ASN A 293 9.97 21.48 18.80
CA ASN A 293 11.19 20.69 18.60
C ASN A 293 10.98 19.29 19.13
N ILE A 294 10.76 18.31 18.24
CA ILE A 294 10.48 16.93 18.60
C ILE A 294 11.68 16.04 18.27
N TRP A 295 12.27 15.46 19.30
CA TRP A 295 13.28 14.43 19.18
C TRP A 295 12.62 13.06 19.26
N ALA A 296 13.02 12.15 18.37
CA ALA A 296 12.46 10.81 18.31
C ALA A 296 13.55 9.76 18.11
N ALA A 297 13.31 8.57 18.63
CA ALA A 297 14.18 7.42 18.44
C ALA A 297 13.37 6.14 18.43
N GLY A 298 13.84 5.13 17.69
CA GLY A 298 13.21 3.83 17.63
C GLY A 298 14.23 2.70 17.56
N ILE A 299 13.87 1.55 18.13
CA ILE A 299 14.63 0.32 18.04
C ILE A 299 13.69 -0.85 17.71
N GLY A 300 14.19 -1.85 17.03
CA GLY A 300 13.46 -3.07 16.76
C GLY A 300 14.38 -4.30 16.73
N TYR A 301 13.87 -5.43 17.13
CA TYR A 301 14.61 -6.68 17.11
C TYR A 301 13.73 -7.84 16.66
N LYS A 302 14.21 -8.61 15.69
CA LYS A 302 13.56 -9.84 15.20
C LYS A 302 14.19 -11.03 15.93
N PHE A 303 13.50 -11.57 16.94
CA PHE A 303 13.96 -12.76 17.67
C PHE A 303 13.99 -13.98 16.75
N THR A 304 12.92 -14.12 15.97
CA THR A 304 12.76 -15.15 14.94
C THR A 304 12.12 -14.51 13.70
N PRO A 305 12.00 -15.22 12.56
CA PRO A 305 11.22 -14.72 11.41
C PRO A 305 9.76 -14.39 11.75
N ASN A 306 9.24 -14.95 12.84
CA ASN A 306 7.84 -14.81 13.25
C ASN A 306 7.64 -13.90 14.47
N ILE A 307 8.68 -13.57 15.24
CA ILE A 307 8.54 -12.79 16.48
C ILE A 307 9.46 -11.58 16.41
N SER A 308 8.87 -10.39 16.56
CA SER A 308 9.61 -9.13 16.62
C SER A 308 9.09 -8.22 17.73
N LEU A 309 10.00 -7.46 18.32
CA LEU A 309 9.72 -6.37 19.24
C LEU A 309 10.13 -5.05 18.60
N THR A 310 9.29 -4.04 18.74
CA THR A 310 9.58 -2.66 18.34
C THR A 310 9.31 -1.75 19.53
N ALA A 311 10.17 -0.78 19.74
CA ALA A 311 9.95 0.31 20.69
C ALA A 311 10.32 1.63 20.03
N ALA A 312 9.54 2.68 20.31
CA ALA A 312 9.86 4.03 19.88
C ALA A 312 9.49 5.03 20.98
N TYR A 313 10.20 6.14 20.97
CA TYR A 313 10.03 7.25 21.90
C TYR A 313 10.15 8.57 21.16
N ALA A 314 9.29 9.53 21.50
CA ALA A 314 9.35 10.89 21.00
C ALA A 314 9.15 11.88 22.16
N LYS A 315 9.82 13.04 22.09
CA LYS A 315 9.71 14.11 23.08
C LYS A 315 9.77 15.48 22.43
N ASN A 316 8.75 16.27 22.64
CA ASN A 316 8.79 17.70 22.34
C ASN A 316 9.54 18.43 23.45
N THR A 317 10.56 19.21 23.08
CA THR A 317 11.41 19.95 24.01
C THR A 317 11.07 21.45 24.07
N SER A 318 10.14 21.93 23.24
CA SER A 318 9.70 23.31 23.21
C SER A 318 8.64 23.58 24.30
N GLY A 319 8.66 24.79 24.81
CA GLY A 319 7.64 25.30 25.74
C GLY A 319 7.66 24.69 27.15
N ASP A 320 6.90 25.28 28.03
CA ASP A 320 6.68 24.77 29.39
C ASP A 320 5.42 23.89 29.45
N ILE A 321 5.54 22.68 28.87
CA ILE A 321 4.46 21.70 28.78
C ILE A 321 4.73 20.56 29.75
N ALA A 322 3.71 20.14 30.53
CA ALA A 322 3.85 19.02 31.43
C ALA A 322 4.33 17.74 30.71
N GLY A 323 5.28 17.02 31.32
CA GLY A 323 5.97 15.89 30.70
C GLY A 323 5.04 14.84 30.11
N LYS A 324 3.90 14.54 30.75
CA LYS A 324 2.90 13.58 30.30
C LYS A 324 2.27 13.91 28.93
N TYR A 325 2.25 15.19 28.54
CA TYR A 325 1.67 15.67 27.29
C TYR A 325 2.69 15.81 26.17
N ARG A 326 3.98 15.99 26.49
CA ARG A 326 5.07 16.19 25.52
C ARG A 326 5.92 14.96 25.23
N GLN A 327 5.50 13.79 25.71
CA GLN A 327 6.16 12.52 25.48
C GLN A 327 5.21 11.56 24.78
N ALA A 328 5.75 10.77 23.86
CA ALA A 328 5.04 9.65 23.26
C ALA A 328 5.97 8.43 23.21
N TYR A 329 5.42 7.25 23.45
CA TYR A 329 6.18 6.02 23.32
C TYR A 329 5.28 4.83 23.00
N ILE A 330 5.85 3.85 22.33
CA ILE A 330 5.23 2.59 22.00
C ILE A 330 6.16 1.43 22.30
N PHE A 331 5.54 0.30 22.66
CA PHE A 331 6.14 -1.03 22.68
C PHE A 331 5.21 -1.95 21.94
N ALA A 332 5.70 -2.63 20.90
CA ALA A 332 4.92 -3.48 20.04
C ALA A 332 5.57 -4.86 19.93
N LEU A 333 4.92 -5.90 20.45
CA LEU A 333 5.29 -7.30 20.24
C LEU A 333 4.43 -7.85 19.11
N ASN A 334 5.06 -8.35 18.06
CA ASN A 334 4.39 -8.90 16.90
C ASN A 334 4.72 -10.39 16.74
N TYR A 335 3.69 -11.18 16.47
CA TYR A 335 3.80 -12.58 16.08
C TYR A 335 3.25 -12.77 14.67
N LYS A 336 4.10 -13.24 13.75
CA LYS A 336 3.79 -13.39 12.32
C LYS A 336 3.30 -12.06 11.69
N GLY A 337 2.39 -12.14 10.72
CA GLY A 337 1.74 -11.04 10.02
C GLY A 337 0.89 -11.55 8.87
N ALA A 338 -0.30 -10.97 8.68
CA ALA A 338 -1.10 -11.24 7.50
C ALA A 338 -0.44 -10.62 6.26
N ARG A 339 -0.31 -11.42 5.20
CA ARG A 339 0.28 -11.03 3.91
C ARG A 339 -0.78 -11.15 2.83
N ALA A 340 -1.09 -10.07 2.15
CA ALA A 340 -2.18 -10.03 1.17
C ALA A 340 -2.04 -11.07 0.03
N ASN A 341 -0.80 -11.43 -0.33
CA ASN A 341 -0.51 -12.43 -1.37
C ASN A 341 -0.50 -13.89 -0.86
N ASP A 342 -0.73 -14.13 0.45
CA ASP A 342 -0.59 -15.44 1.10
C ASP A 342 -1.85 -15.73 1.91
N ALA A 343 -2.82 -16.39 1.27
CA ALA A 343 -4.08 -16.78 1.89
C ALA A 343 -3.83 -17.72 3.08
N GLY A 344 -4.54 -17.50 4.18
CA GLY A 344 -4.34 -18.23 5.45
C GLY A 344 -3.24 -17.62 6.34
N SER A 345 -2.43 -16.66 5.86
CA SER A 345 -1.47 -15.98 6.72
C SER A 345 -2.19 -15.12 7.77
N PHE A 346 -1.63 -15.06 8.97
CA PHE A 346 -2.20 -14.29 10.07
C PHE A 346 -1.13 -13.61 10.91
N GLY A 347 -1.55 -12.62 11.67
CA GLY A 347 -0.70 -11.91 12.61
C GLY A 347 -1.42 -11.56 13.89
N VAL A 348 -0.66 -11.53 14.99
CA VAL A 348 -1.10 -11.04 16.30
C VAL A 348 -0.14 -9.97 16.77
N THR A 349 -0.68 -8.90 17.34
CA THR A 349 0.14 -7.84 17.92
C THR A 349 -0.37 -7.50 19.31
N VAL A 350 0.56 -7.23 20.23
CA VAL A 350 0.26 -6.70 21.57
C VAL A 350 1.10 -5.45 21.74
N ASN A 351 0.43 -4.32 21.98
CA ASN A 351 1.07 -3.03 22.05
C ASN A 351 0.76 -2.35 23.40
N TYR A 352 1.75 -1.66 23.94
CA TYR A 352 1.52 -0.61 24.92
C TYR A 352 1.84 0.73 24.31
N ARG A 353 0.98 1.72 24.49
CA ARG A 353 1.08 3.02 23.85
C ARG A 353 0.83 4.15 24.83
N HIS A 354 1.63 5.21 24.70
CA HIS A 354 1.38 6.52 25.30
C HIS A 354 1.59 7.57 24.21
N PHE A 355 0.56 8.31 23.88
CA PHE A 355 0.60 9.38 22.88
C PHE A 355 0.31 10.71 23.55
N GLY A 356 1.38 11.42 23.90
CA GLY A 356 1.28 12.80 24.37
C GLY A 356 0.84 13.71 23.21
N GLN A 357 -0.19 14.49 23.45
CA GLN A 357 -0.80 15.34 22.41
C GLN A 357 0.16 16.33 21.75
N TYR A 358 1.28 16.64 22.37
CA TYR A 358 2.28 17.58 21.84
C TYR A 358 3.57 16.90 21.37
N ALA A 359 3.66 15.58 21.42
CA ALA A 359 4.83 14.81 20.98
C ALA A 359 4.63 14.12 19.62
N THR A 360 3.40 14.05 19.15
CA THR A 360 3.05 13.42 17.87
C THR A 360 2.25 14.37 17.00
N LEU A 361 2.44 14.28 15.69
CA LEU A 361 1.68 15.04 14.70
C LEU A 361 0.54 14.20 14.11
N HIS A 362 0.88 13.06 13.58
CA HIS A 362 -0.04 12.06 13.04
C HIS A 362 0.65 10.69 13.07
N PRO A 363 0.55 9.94 14.15
CA PRO A 363 1.21 8.64 14.25
C PRO A 363 0.58 7.60 13.33
N THR A 364 1.37 6.63 12.87
CA THR A 364 0.96 5.49 12.00
C THR A 364 -0.20 4.66 12.58
N TYR A 365 -0.48 4.79 13.82
CA TYR A 365 -1.38 3.91 14.57
C TYR A 365 -2.84 4.36 14.43
N ASP A 366 -3.50 3.86 13.40
CA ASP A 366 -4.88 4.22 12.99
C ASP A 366 -5.90 4.28 14.13
N ILE A 367 -5.79 3.38 15.12
CA ILE A 367 -6.73 3.35 16.24
C ILE A 367 -6.67 4.64 17.04
N VAL A 368 -5.48 5.17 17.23
CA VAL A 368 -5.29 6.39 18.04
C VAL A 368 -5.59 7.62 17.21
N SER A 369 -5.17 7.67 15.97
CA SER A 369 -5.41 8.81 15.08
C SER A 369 -6.91 9.04 14.78
N MET A 370 -7.72 7.99 14.88
CA MET A 370 -9.17 8.10 14.72
C MET A 370 -9.92 8.44 16.00
N ILE A 371 -9.23 8.51 17.15
CA ILE A 371 -9.88 8.57 18.43
C ILE A 371 -10.17 9.99 18.89
N ASP A 372 -9.20 10.77 18.99
CA ASP A 372 -9.24 12.15 19.41
C ASP A 372 -7.79 12.65 19.53
N ASN A 373 -7.33 13.27 18.48
CA ASN A 373 -5.94 13.75 18.45
C ASN A 373 -5.68 14.95 19.35
N THR A 374 -6.69 15.43 20.05
CA THR A 374 -6.57 16.54 21.00
C THR A 374 -6.24 16.07 22.41
N ARG A 375 -6.20 14.74 22.65
CA ARG A 375 -6.01 14.16 23.99
C ARG A 375 -4.76 13.31 24.08
N THR A 376 -4.14 13.32 25.24
CA THR A 376 -3.10 12.36 25.60
C THR A 376 -3.75 11.03 25.99
N ILE A 377 -3.35 9.95 25.38
CA ILE A 377 -3.93 8.62 25.59
C ILE A 377 -2.81 7.62 25.93
N LYS A 378 -3.06 6.73 26.90
CA LYS A 378 -2.17 5.63 27.24
C LYS A 378 -2.96 4.35 27.45
N GLY A 379 -2.40 3.19 27.06
CA GLY A 379 -3.04 1.90 27.28
C GLY A 379 -2.48 0.77 26.45
N TRP A 380 -3.16 -0.37 26.55
CA TRP A 380 -2.85 -1.59 25.87
C TRP A 380 -3.74 -1.79 24.65
N GLU A 381 -3.17 -2.36 23.61
CA GLU A 381 -3.88 -2.79 22.42
C GLU A 381 -3.50 -4.22 22.06
N VAL A 382 -4.51 -4.99 21.69
CA VAL A 382 -4.34 -6.31 21.08
C VAL A 382 -4.95 -6.28 19.69
N GLY A 383 -4.21 -6.75 18.71
CA GLY A 383 -4.62 -6.81 17.32
C GLY A 383 -4.48 -8.20 16.72
N PHE A 384 -5.39 -8.53 15.83
CA PHE A 384 -5.38 -9.73 15.00
C PHE A 384 -5.61 -9.36 13.55
N SER A 385 -4.86 -9.98 12.64
CA SER A 385 -5.06 -9.84 11.20
C SER A 385 -5.05 -11.21 10.52
N TYR A 386 -5.85 -11.38 9.46
CA TYR A 386 -5.97 -12.63 8.71
C TYR A 386 -6.20 -12.37 7.23
N THR A 387 -5.53 -13.15 6.38
CA THR A 387 -5.73 -13.11 4.92
C THR A 387 -6.72 -14.19 4.52
N PHE A 388 -7.96 -13.80 4.25
CA PHE A 388 -9.06 -14.72 3.90
C PHE A 388 -8.85 -15.37 2.53
N ALA A 389 -8.38 -14.58 1.57
CA ALA A 389 -8.03 -14.99 0.23
C ALA A 389 -6.93 -14.06 -0.29
N LYS A 390 -6.30 -14.40 -1.42
CA LYS A 390 -5.33 -13.49 -2.06
C LYS A 390 -5.94 -12.11 -2.22
N ASN A 391 -5.23 -11.10 -1.73
CA ASN A 391 -5.62 -9.68 -1.75
C ASN A 391 -6.83 -9.31 -0.87
N ILE A 392 -7.30 -10.20 0.02
CA ILE A 392 -8.39 -9.91 0.95
C ILE A 392 -7.89 -10.10 2.38
N VAL A 393 -7.73 -9.00 3.11
CA VAL A 393 -7.17 -8.99 4.47
C VAL A 393 -8.15 -8.34 5.43
N GLY A 394 -8.51 -9.05 6.51
CA GLY A 394 -9.25 -8.50 7.62
C GLY A 394 -8.36 -8.25 8.82
N SER A 395 -8.71 -7.23 9.61
CA SER A 395 -8.03 -6.89 10.85
C SER A 395 -9.04 -6.48 11.92
N ALA A 396 -8.72 -6.84 13.17
CA ALA A 396 -9.50 -6.43 14.33
C ALA A 396 -8.54 -6.04 15.46
N TYR A 397 -8.82 -4.91 16.11
CA TYR A 397 -8.02 -4.40 17.22
C TYR A 397 -8.93 -3.97 18.37
N TYR A 398 -8.47 -4.21 19.56
CA TYR A 398 -9.08 -3.73 20.78
C TYR A 398 -8.08 -2.96 21.62
N PHE A 399 -8.38 -1.70 21.87
CA PHE A 399 -7.60 -0.84 22.76
C PHE A 399 -8.37 -0.61 24.06
N ARG A 400 -7.66 -0.75 25.19
CA ARG A 400 -8.13 -0.39 26.51
C ARG A 400 -7.09 0.46 27.22
N GLY A 401 -7.52 1.63 27.66
CA GLY A 401 -6.60 2.55 28.28
C GLY A 401 -7.32 3.74 28.95
N LYS A 402 -6.59 4.83 29.04
CA LYS A 402 -7.03 6.06 29.67
C LYS A 402 -6.68 7.27 28.84
N SER A 403 -7.58 8.25 28.84
CA SER A 403 -7.30 9.62 28.47
C SER A 403 -6.69 10.33 29.67
N VAL A 404 -5.49 10.87 29.48
CA VAL A 404 -4.71 11.51 30.55
C VAL A 404 -5.08 12.98 30.65
N ASN A 405 -5.56 13.42 31.83
CA ASN A 405 -5.97 14.80 32.07
C ASN A 405 -5.37 15.32 33.39
N ASP A 406 -5.42 16.65 33.61
CA ASP A 406 -5.00 17.28 34.87
C ASP A 406 -6.03 17.09 35.98
N THR A 407 -7.30 16.92 35.62
CA THR A 407 -8.43 16.74 36.55
C THR A 407 -8.71 15.28 36.91
N GLY A 408 -7.90 14.36 36.40
CA GLY A 408 -8.04 12.90 36.57
C GLY A 408 -8.15 12.14 35.24
N ASP A 409 -7.53 10.98 35.20
CA ASP A 409 -7.55 10.10 34.01
C ASP A 409 -8.93 9.48 33.82
N LYS A 410 -9.48 9.50 32.60
CA LYS A 410 -10.77 8.89 32.25
C LYS A 410 -10.58 7.63 31.45
N ASP A 411 -11.43 6.64 31.68
CA ASP A 411 -11.37 5.37 30.93
C ASP A 411 -11.68 5.56 29.44
N TYR A 412 -10.90 4.89 28.61
CA TYR A 412 -10.98 4.95 27.18
C TYR A 412 -10.86 3.55 26.55
N ASN A 413 -11.83 3.19 25.73
CA ASN A 413 -11.83 1.92 24.99
C ASN A 413 -12.13 2.16 23.52
N ASN A 414 -11.50 1.38 22.64
CA ASN A 414 -11.76 1.42 21.21
C ASN A 414 -11.77 0.01 20.62
N ILE A 415 -12.77 -0.27 19.78
CA ILE A 415 -12.84 -1.43 18.92
C ILE A 415 -12.70 -0.94 17.49
N PHE A 416 -11.75 -1.50 16.78
CA PHE A 416 -11.49 -1.18 15.38
C PHE A 416 -11.48 -2.46 14.57
N THR A 417 -12.23 -2.49 13.47
CA THR A 417 -12.22 -3.59 12.52
C THR A 417 -12.20 -3.06 11.09
N GLU A 418 -11.48 -3.74 10.22
CA GLU A 418 -11.53 -3.44 8.79
C GLU A 418 -11.33 -4.67 7.93
N VAL A 419 -11.86 -4.62 6.73
CA VAL A 419 -11.57 -5.56 5.65
C VAL A 419 -11.09 -4.77 4.44
N ASN A 420 -9.92 -5.16 3.91
CA ASN A 420 -9.29 -4.54 2.76
C ASN A 420 -9.30 -5.51 1.57
N PHE A 421 -9.69 -5.03 0.40
CA PHE A 421 -9.61 -5.70 -0.90
C PHE A 421 -8.61 -4.92 -1.75
N PHE A 422 -7.46 -5.51 -2.04
CA PHE A 422 -6.37 -4.89 -2.81
C PHE A 422 -6.45 -5.28 -4.29
N PHE A 423 -6.12 -4.34 -5.21
CA PHE A 423 -6.07 -4.59 -6.66
C PHE A 423 -4.99 -3.76 -7.33
#